data_93ae8d720e8864aa2456e335c0da216e
#
_entry.id   93ae8d720e8864aa2456e335c0da216e
#
_cell.length_a   1.000
_cell.length_b   1.000
_cell.length_c   1.000
_cell.angle_alpha   90.00
_cell.angle_beta   90.00
_cell.angle_gamma   90.00
#
_symmetry.space_group_name_H-M   'P 1'
#
loop_
_entity.id
_entity.type
_entity.pdbx_description
1 polymer ?
#
loop_
_entity_poly.entity_id
_entity_poly.type
_entity_poly.pdbx_seq_one_letter_code
_entity_poly.pdbx_strand_id
1 'polypeptide(L)'
;MSADDQQKQYRLTFEQRDGYLYAYVEGEHDNYEISRAYWLEVADEVARTGAKRVLIDENIVEGASMAEVFRLASEIPAMGFGPTRIAFVDRYLEQNELNEFAALVAVNRGLNGRIFNDTTLAVEWLFQ
;
A
#
# COMPACT_ATOMS: atom_id res chain seq x y z
N MET A 1 20.39 3.40 -18.38
CA MET A 1 19.63 3.03 -17.18
C MET A 1 20.25 3.69 -15.96
N SER A 2 19.44 4.30 -15.12
CA SER A 2 19.96 5.01 -13.96
C SER A 2 20.35 4.03 -12.85
N ALA A 3 21.21 4.49 -11.94
CA ALA A 3 21.58 3.70 -10.76
C ALA A 3 20.35 3.42 -9.87
N ASP A 4 19.38 4.35 -9.84
CA ASP A 4 18.17 4.17 -9.06
C ASP A 4 17.33 3.01 -9.59
N ASP A 5 17.20 2.87 -10.89
CA ASP A 5 16.47 1.75 -11.51
C ASP A 5 17.12 0.41 -11.16
N GLN A 6 18.46 0.37 -11.14
CA GLN A 6 19.19 -0.84 -10.80
C GLN A 6 19.07 -1.23 -9.34
N GLN A 7 18.79 -0.26 -8.46
CA GLN A 7 18.69 -0.48 -7.03
C GLN A 7 17.28 -0.83 -6.57
N LYS A 8 16.29 -0.65 -7.42
CA LYS A 8 14.91 -0.98 -7.05
C LYS A 8 14.74 -2.49 -6.89
N GLN A 9 14.22 -2.88 -5.74
CA GLN A 9 13.97 -4.28 -5.39
C GLN A 9 12.49 -4.64 -5.49
N TYR A 10 11.72 -3.79 -6.13
CA TYR A 10 10.29 -4.01 -6.36
C TYR A 10 9.91 -3.36 -7.69
N ARG A 11 8.78 -3.80 -8.23
CA ARG A 11 8.18 -3.16 -9.40
C ARG A 11 6.80 -2.65 -9.04
N LEU A 12 6.58 -1.36 -9.24
CA LEU A 12 5.31 -0.69 -8.96
C LEU A 12 4.75 -0.14 -10.27
N THR A 13 3.50 -0.49 -10.57
CA THR A 13 2.80 0.01 -11.74
C THR A 13 1.46 0.60 -11.33
N PHE A 14 1.00 1.59 -12.08
CA PHE A 14 -0.27 2.26 -11.83
C PHE A 14 -1.20 2.11 -13.02
N GLU A 15 -2.49 2.00 -12.74
CA GLU A 15 -3.52 1.94 -13.76
C GLU A 15 -4.75 2.70 -13.27
N GLN A 16 -5.19 3.69 -14.03
CA GLN A 16 -6.44 4.37 -13.71
C GLN A 16 -7.60 3.46 -14.14
N ARG A 17 -8.36 3.02 -13.16
CA ARG A 17 -9.56 2.21 -13.40
C ARG A 17 -10.80 3.05 -13.18
N ASP A 18 -11.97 2.44 -13.38
CA ASP A 18 -13.22 3.16 -13.26
C ASP A 18 -13.48 3.59 -11.81
N GLY A 19 -13.19 4.85 -11.53
CA GLY A 19 -13.44 5.47 -10.23
C GLY A 19 -12.38 5.24 -9.17
N TYR A 20 -11.25 4.57 -9.48
CA TYR A 20 -10.16 4.39 -8.52
C TYR A 20 -8.82 4.19 -9.21
N LEU A 21 -7.76 4.49 -8.46
CA LEU A 21 -6.39 4.25 -8.89
C LEU A 21 -5.98 2.85 -8.44
N TYR A 22 -5.49 2.05 -9.37
CA TYR A 22 -4.97 0.70 -9.08
C TYR A 22 -3.45 0.76 -9.06
N ALA A 23 -2.86 0.35 -7.95
CA ALA A 23 -1.40 0.29 -7.77
C ALA A 23 -1.00 -1.16 -7.52
N TYR A 24 -0.20 -1.72 -8.41
CA TYR A 24 0.29 -3.09 -8.27
C TYR A 24 1.77 -3.07 -7.93
N VAL A 25 2.15 -3.73 -6.84
CA VAL A 25 3.53 -3.81 -6.42
C VAL A 25 3.94 -5.27 -6.25
N GLU A 26 5.08 -5.63 -6.83
CA GLU A 26 5.63 -6.99 -6.73
C GLU A 26 7.10 -6.96 -6.40
N GLY A 27 7.58 -8.02 -5.76
CA GLY A 27 8.97 -8.18 -5.37
C GLY A 27 9.18 -9.49 -4.63
N GLU A 28 10.44 -9.83 -4.34
CA GLU A 28 10.78 -11.06 -3.63
C GLU A 28 10.71 -10.88 -2.13
N HIS A 29 11.17 -9.74 -1.64
CA HIS A 29 11.25 -9.45 -0.20
C HIS A 29 10.67 -8.09 0.09
N ASP A 30 10.13 -7.93 1.29
CA ASP A 30 9.75 -6.64 1.81
C ASP A 30 10.64 -6.29 2.99
N ASN A 31 10.84 -4.99 3.20
CA ASN A 31 11.49 -4.45 4.38
C ASN A 31 10.99 -3.00 4.53
N TYR A 32 11.42 -2.34 5.60
CA TYR A 32 10.97 -0.98 5.87
C TYR A 32 11.28 -0.03 4.70
N GLU A 33 12.48 -0.07 4.15
CA GLU A 33 12.90 0.83 3.06
C GLU A 33 12.10 0.60 1.79
N ILE A 34 11.86 -0.65 1.43
CA ILE A 34 11.07 -1.01 0.24
C ILE A 34 9.64 -0.54 0.40
N SER A 35 9.00 -0.89 1.51
CA SER A 35 7.61 -0.49 1.75
C SER A 35 7.47 1.03 1.81
N ARG A 36 8.36 1.70 2.51
CA ARG A 36 8.33 3.17 2.58
C ARG A 36 8.44 3.79 1.19
N ALA A 37 9.34 3.26 0.36
CA ALA A 37 9.56 3.78 -0.98
C ALA A 37 8.31 3.64 -1.85
N TYR A 38 7.70 2.45 -1.89
CA TYR A 38 6.53 2.30 -2.76
C TYR A 38 5.30 3.03 -2.21
N TRP A 39 5.12 3.10 -0.90
CA TRP A 39 4.03 3.88 -0.32
C TRP A 39 4.16 5.37 -0.65
N LEU A 40 5.39 5.92 -0.63
CA LEU A 40 5.62 7.31 -1.04
C LEU A 40 5.32 7.52 -2.52
N GLU A 41 5.69 6.57 -3.38
CA GLU A 41 5.35 6.64 -4.81
C GLU A 41 3.85 6.62 -5.03
N VAL A 42 3.11 5.80 -4.26
CA VAL A 42 1.64 5.77 -4.33
C VAL A 42 1.07 7.11 -3.88
N ALA A 43 1.58 7.68 -2.79
CA ALA A 43 1.13 8.99 -2.31
C ALA A 43 1.37 10.08 -3.35
N ASP A 44 2.52 10.06 -4.01
CA ASP A 44 2.85 11.01 -5.09
C ASP A 44 1.87 10.87 -6.26
N GLU A 45 1.53 9.65 -6.64
CA GLU A 45 0.59 9.40 -7.73
C GLU A 45 -0.83 9.84 -7.36
N VAL A 46 -1.25 9.61 -6.12
CA VAL A 46 -2.53 10.10 -5.61
C VAL A 46 -2.58 11.63 -5.71
N ALA A 47 -1.52 12.30 -5.27
CA ALA A 47 -1.45 13.77 -5.35
C ALA A 47 -1.49 14.26 -6.79
N ARG A 48 -0.77 13.58 -7.69
CA ARG A 48 -0.69 13.96 -9.10
C ARG A 48 -2.03 13.81 -9.81
N THR A 49 -2.77 12.74 -9.49
CA THR A 49 -4.03 12.41 -10.19
C THR A 49 -5.27 12.94 -9.49
N GLY A 50 -5.15 13.33 -8.21
CA GLY A 50 -6.31 13.71 -7.41
C GLY A 50 -7.20 12.54 -7.05
N ALA A 51 -6.67 11.32 -7.06
CA ALA A 51 -7.45 10.11 -6.78
C ALA A 51 -8.06 10.16 -5.38
N LYS A 52 -9.34 9.82 -5.28
CA LYS A 52 -10.06 9.76 -4.01
C LYS A 52 -10.13 8.34 -3.47
N ARG A 53 -9.80 7.37 -4.30
CA ARG A 53 -9.80 5.94 -3.96
C ARG A 53 -8.58 5.31 -4.58
N VAL A 54 -7.86 4.51 -3.81
CA VAL A 54 -6.73 3.74 -4.34
C VAL A 54 -6.78 2.32 -3.80
N LEU A 55 -6.51 1.37 -4.68
CA LEU A 55 -6.33 -0.03 -4.31
C LEU A 55 -4.86 -0.37 -4.50
N ILE A 56 -4.19 -0.77 -3.42
CA ILE A 56 -2.81 -1.25 -3.49
C ILE A 56 -2.85 -2.77 -3.46
N ASP A 57 -2.43 -3.38 -4.56
CA ASP A 57 -2.39 -4.84 -4.70
C ASP A 57 -0.94 -5.27 -4.51
N GLU A 58 -0.64 -5.79 -3.31
CA GLU A 58 0.71 -6.18 -2.97
C GLU A 58 0.96 -7.65 -3.25
N ASN A 59 1.96 -7.93 -4.06
CA ASN A 59 2.42 -9.26 -4.39
C ASN A 59 3.90 -9.40 -4.02
N ILE A 60 4.20 -9.38 -2.72
CA ILE A 60 5.55 -9.56 -2.20
C ILE A 60 5.53 -10.82 -1.35
N VAL A 61 6.30 -11.82 -1.77
CA VAL A 61 6.24 -13.18 -1.20
C VAL A 61 6.71 -13.20 0.25
N GLU A 62 7.77 -12.48 0.56
CA GLU A 62 8.40 -12.47 1.87
C GLU A 62 8.15 -11.13 2.55
N GLY A 63 7.40 -11.16 3.65
CA GLY A 63 6.99 -9.95 4.34
C GLY A 63 8.07 -9.35 5.24
N ALA A 64 7.86 -8.11 5.66
CA ALA A 64 8.72 -7.40 6.59
C ALA A 64 8.50 -7.89 8.02
N SER A 65 9.44 -7.58 8.91
CA SER A 65 9.33 -7.89 10.34
C SER A 65 8.23 -7.05 11.00
N MET A 66 7.77 -7.51 12.17
CA MET A 66 6.75 -6.74 12.94
C MET A 66 7.23 -5.34 13.28
N ALA A 67 8.50 -5.19 13.68
CA ALA A 67 9.06 -3.88 14.03
C ALA A 67 9.06 -2.94 12.81
N GLU A 68 9.42 -3.45 11.65
CA GLU A 68 9.43 -2.68 10.41
C GLU A 68 8.02 -2.27 10.00
N VAL A 69 7.08 -3.20 10.11
CA VAL A 69 5.67 -2.94 9.76
C VAL A 69 5.07 -1.89 10.70
N PHE A 70 5.35 -1.99 12.00
CA PHE A 70 4.89 -0.98 12.97
C PHE A 70 5.43 0.40 12.63
N ARG A 71 6.72 0.49 12.37
CA ARG A 71 7.37 1.76 12.02
C ARG A 71 6.74 2.38 10.78
N LEU A 72 6.57 1.57 9.74
CA LEU A 72 5.96 2.03 8.49
C LEU A 72 4.52 2.51 8.72
N ALA A 73 3.72 1.69 9.38
CA ALA A 73 2.30 2.01 9.61
C ALA A 73 2.13 3.32 10.38
N SER A 74 3.08 3.63 11.28
CA SER A 74 3.07 4.89 12.02
C SER A 74 3.35 6.09 11.12
N GLU A 75 4.05 5.89 10.01
CA GLU A 75 4.49 6.97 9.10
C GLU A 75 3.52 7.20 7.94
N ILE A 76 2.82 6.17 7.48
CA ILE A 76 1.94 6.27 6.31
C ILE A 76 0.92 7.42 6.42
N PRO A 77 0.25 7.64 7.57
CA PRO A 77 -0.74 8.72 7.65
C PRO A 77 -0.18 10.11 7.39
N ALA A 78 1.12 10.32 7.55
CA ALA A 78 1.78 11.60 7.30
C ALA A 78 2.29 11.75 5.85
N MET A 79 2.06 10.76 5.00
CA MET A 79 2.60 10.76 3.63
C MET A 79 1.78 11.59 2.63
N GLY A 80 0.63 12.13 3.05
CA GLY A 80 -0.13 13.05 2.20
C GLY A 80 -1.36 12.44 1.52
N PHE A 81 -1.90 11.35 2.05
CA PHE A 81 -3.11 10.75 1.48
C PHE A 81 -4.38 11.55 1.78
N GLY A 82 -4.38 12.33 2.86
CA GLY A 82 -5.57 13.09 3.26
C GLY A 82 -6.78 12.17 3.44
N PRO A 83 -7.94 12.51 2.86
CA PRO A 83 -9.15 11.70 2.99
C PRO A 83 -9.24 10.55 2.00
N THR A 84 -8.20 10.33 1.19
CA THR A 84 -8.20 9.26 0.19
C THR A 84 -8.48 7.91 0.85
N ARG A 85 -9.43 7.17 0.30
CA ARG A 85 -9.78 5.83 0.77
C ARG A 85 -8.80 4.83 0.17
N ILE A 86 -8.15 4.03 1.04
CA ILE A 86 -7.09 3.11 0.65
C ILE A 86 -7.49 1.69 0.99
N ALA A 87 -7.64 0.85 -0.03
CA ALA A 87 -7.80 -0.59 0.15
C ALA A 87 -6.45 -1.25 -0.12
N PHE A 88 -5.92 -1.96 0.87
CA PHE A 88 -4.66 -2.68 0.75
C PHE A 88 -4.97 -4.17 0.63
N VAL A 89 -4.53 -4.79 -0.45
CA VAL A 89 -4.76 -6.21 -0.72
C VAL A 89 -3.44 -6.95 -0.65
N ASP A 90 -3.37 -7.94 0.23
CA ASP A 90 -2.23 -8.86 0.31
C ASP A 90 -2.76 -10.25 0.07
N ARG A 91 -2.28 -10.90 -0.98
CA ARG A 91 -2.73 -12.23 -1.37
C ARG A 91 -2.13 -13.35 -0.54
N TYR A 92 -1.17 -13.05 0.33
CA TYR A 92 -0.49 -14.03 1.17
C TYR A 92 -1.12 -14.04 2.56
N LEU A 93 -1.97 -15.04 2.81
CA LEU A 93 -2.77 -15.12 4.04
C LEU A 93 -1.93 -15.22 5.31
N GLU A 94 -0.73 -15.78 5.23
CA GLU A 94 0.18 -15.86 6.38
C GLU A 94 0.63 -14.50 6.89
N GLN A 95 0.47 -13.45 6.10
CA GLN A 95 0.82 -12.09 6.51
C GLN A 95 -0.38 -11.33 7.10
N ASN A 96 -1.54 -11.98 7.17
CA ASN A 96 -2.80 -11.30 7.49
C ASN A 96 -2.83 -10.67 8.88
N GLU A 97 -2.37 -11.39 9.91
CA GLU A 97 -2.37 -10.84 11.27
C GLU A 97 -1.50 -9.60 11.39
N LEU A 98 -0.34 -9.62 10.75
CA LEU A 98 0.59 -8.50 10.75
C LEU A 98 -0.01 -7.31 10.00
N ASN A 99 -0.68 -7.56 8.87
CA ASN A 99 -1.34 -6.52 8.09
C ASN A 99 -2.50 -5.90 8.86
N GLU A 100 -3.29 -6.70 9.57
CA GLU A 100 -4.38 -6.19 10.41
C GLU A 100 -3.86 -5.29 11.53
N PHE A 101 -2.76 -5.70 12.16
CA PHE A 101 -2.11 -4.87 13.17
C PHE A 101 -1.63 -3.55 12.58
N ALA A 102 -0.99 -3.60 11.42
CA ALA A 102 -0.51 -2.40 10.72
C ALA A 102 -1.67 -1.46 10.39
N ALA A 103 -2.77 -2.01 9.88
CA ALA A 103 -3.96 -1.23 9.56
C ALA A 103 -4.50 -0.52 10.79
N LEU A 104 -4.57 -1.22 11.92
CA LEU A 104 -5.05 -0.64 13.17
C LEU A 104 -4.19 0.55 13.59
N VAL A 105 -2.86 0.39 13.52
CA VAL A 105 -1.92 1.47 13.85
C VAL A 105 -2.14 2.69 12.94
N ALA A 106 -2.22 2.47 11.63
CA ALA A 106 -2.36 3.56 10.66
C ALA A 106 -3.71 4.26 10.78
N VAL A 107 -4.80 3.48 10.92
CA VAL A 107 -6.16 4.03 11.05
C VAL A 107 -6.30 4.86 12.33
N ASN A 108 -5.71 4.40 13.44
CA ASN A 108 -5.71 5.16 14.68
C ASN A 108 -4.97 6.49 14.57
N ARG A 109 -4.13 6.63 13.55
CA ARG A 109 -3.40 7.87 13.27
C ARG A 109 -3.99 8.67 12.10
N GLY A 110 -5.20 8.32 11.67
CA GLY A 110 -5.96 9.12 10.71
C GLY A 110 -6.02 8.61 9.28
N LEU A 111 -5.41 7.45 8.98
CA LEU A 111 -5.50 6.90 7.64
C LEU A 111 -6.91 6.32 7.39
N ASN A 112 -7.47 6.60 6.22
CA ASN A 112 -8.74 6.02 5.81
C ASN A 112 -8.47 4.75 4.99
N GLY A 113 -8.10 3.67 5.69
CA GLY A 113 -7.62 2.45 5.04
C GLY A 113 -8.20 1.17 5.63
N ARG A 114 -8.15 0.11 4.84
CA ARG A 114 -8.61 -1.22 5.25
C ARG A 114 -7.84 -2.30 4.50
N ILE A 115 -7.66 -3.45 5.16
CA ILE A 115 -6.94 -4.62 4.63
C ILE A 115 -7.91 -5.62 4.03
N PHE A 116 -7.52 -6.22 2.92
CA PHE A 116 -8.28 -7.26 2.24
C PHE A 116 -7.33 -8.35 1.73
N ASN A 117 -7.87 -9.54 1.53
CA ASN A 117 -7.18 -10.63 0.85
C ASN A 117 -7.75 -10.88 -0.56
N ASP A 118 -8.75 -10.12 -0.96
CA ASP A 118 -9.51 -10.30 -2.20
C ASP A 118 -9.77 -8.94 -2.83
N THR A 119 -9.43 -8.80 -4.11
CA THR A 119 -9.58 -7.53 -4.81
C THR A 119 -11.05 -7.16 -5.01
N THR A 120 -11.94 -8.14 -5.19
CA THR A 120 -13.37 -7.88 -5.36
C THR A 120 -13.96 -7.22 -4.13
N LEU A 121 -13.68 -7.76 -2.94
CA LEU A 121 -14.14 -7.19 -1.69
C LEU A 121 -13.52 -5.80 -1.44
N ALA A 122 -12.27 -5.63 -1.83
CA ALA A 122 -11.58 -4.35 -1.71
C ALA A 122 -12.26 -3.27 -2.54
N VAL A 123 -12.59 -3.58 -3.80
CA VAL A 123 -13.28 -2.64 -4.69
C VAL A 123 -14.66 -2.30 -4.14
N GLU A 124 -15.41 -3.29 -3.66
CA GLU A 124 -16.72 -3.03 -3.06
C GLU A 124 -16.62 -2.02 -1.91
N TRP A 125 -15.64 -2.21 -1.03
CA TRP A 125 -15.45 -1.29 0.10
C TRP A 125 -15.09 0.12 -0.35
N LEU A 126 -14.28 0.25 -1.41
CA LEU A 126 -13.89 1.57 -1.91
C LEU A 126 -15.09 2.43 -2.31
N PHE A 127 -16.19 1.81 -2.70
CA PHE A 127 -17.38 2.52 -3.19
C PHE A 127 -18.55 2.52 -2.19
N GLN A 128 -18.31 2.10 -0.97
CA GLN A 128 -19.33 2.17 0.08
C GLN A 128 -19.57 3.58 0.59
#